data_824e6d8a1a4b1f4c19639f12bebebef6
#
_entry.id   824e6d8a1a4b1f4c19639f12bebebef6
#
_cell.length_a   1.000
_cell.length_b   1.000
_cell.length_c   1.000
_cell.angle_alpha   90.00
_cell.angle_beta   90.00
_cell.angle_gamma   90.00
#
_symmetry.space_group_name_H-M   'P 1'
#
loop_
_entity.id
_entity.type
_entity.pdbx_description
1 polymer ?
#
loop_
_entity_poly.entity_id
_entity_poly.type
_entity_poly.pdbx_seq_one_letter_code
_entity_poly.pdbx_strand_id
1 'polypeptide(L)'
;MLADFRKLIRLSAIYGLGTLSTKLAGFVLIPLYTRSFSVTQFGILGLLEVSAAVVIAVFGFSLYSGFFRWYWDKSAEGKKESLFFTITAFQVIIVVLAYLALLPFLKHFSLLILDSADYTYLLHLMLISSLFQVVLLMPNTLLRLQEKPWLFTLANLLQLVFSLSVTIYFIVFRNAGIEGVYYGQIAGSLAFAAVLAKYSFRNMIFRFERDLLRDILLYCLPLFMSGVALVMLNVTDRYSLKVLGNLSDVGLYSYGFKLANTLNVFVITSVNFAIQPMIFRMMNDSGNKRFYARLLTYYTFGTMIIALAMMVFGLEITKLFARRTEYFGAWHIFPFIIFSVVFGMMKDVATTGLSITKKTKIIALTVILTAVLNLLLNIVLIHWFGNQGAALSKLLSMMVFFGLTFYFAQKAYPIPYELKRVVLMLLVGAGIYFVSLLFNRLEVVPRLLVKSSLIVIYPFVLLMLGFYEDDELKGLKSGWRKWRNLSAFAENFRRLTNI
;
A
#
# COMPACT_ATOMS: atom_id res chain seq x y z
N MET A 1 -26.25 -13.72 12.68
CA MET A 1 -25.06 -13.05 13.23
C MET A 1 -23.75 -13.85 12.99
N LEU A 2 -23.57 -15.09 13.51
CA LEU A 2 -22.35 -15.91 13.23
C LEU A 2 -22.23 -16.31 11.75
N ALA A 3 -23.33 -16.63 11.08
CA ALA A 3 -23.35 -16.94 9.64
C ALA A 3 -22.95 -15.72 8.78
N ASP A 4 -23.44 -14.54 9.13
CA ASP A 4 -23.09 -13.29 8.42
C ASP A 4 -21.62 -12.92 8.62
N PHE A 5 -21.07 -13.21 9.81
CA PHE A 5 -19.66 -13.00 10.11
C PHE A 5 -18.74 -13.94 9.32
N ARG A 6 -19.10 -15.23 9.22
CA ARG A 6 -18.38 -16.19 8.36
C ARG A 6 -18.44 -15.78 6.89
N LYS A 7 -19.60 -15.32 6.42
CA LYS A 7 -19.75 -14.78 5.06
C LYS A 7 -18.84 -13.58 4.85
N LEU A 8 -18.80 -12.63 5.80
CA LEU A 8 -17.95 -11.44 5.75
C LEU A 8 -16.46 -11.79 5.69
N ILE A 9 -15.98 -12.68 6.57
CA ILE A 9 -14.57 -13.12 6.56
C ILE A 9 -14.22 -13.80 5.23
N ARG A 10 -15.09 -14.69 4.74
CA ARG A 10 -14.88 -15.37 3.47
C ARG A 10 -14.84 -14.40 2.29
N LEU A 11 -15.76 -13.44 2.24
CA LEU A 11 -15.79 -12.40 1.21
C LEU A 11 -14.53 -11.53 1.28
N SER A 12 -14.15 -11.07 2.48
CA SER A 12 -12.93 -10.27 2.68
C SER A 12 -11.67 -11.02 2.25
N ALA A 13 -11.57 -12.31 2.54
CA ALA A 13 -10.44 -13.13 2.11
C ALA A 13 -10.36 -13.26 0.59
N ILE A 14 -11.49 -13.50 -0.09
CA ILE A 14 -11.54 -13.64 -1.55
C ILE A 14 -11.23 -12.29 -2.24
N TYR A 15 -11.82 -11.18 -1.78
CA TYR A 15 -11.48 -9.84 -2.29
C TYR A 15 -10.03 -9.46 -1.99
N GLY A 16 -9.53 -9.84 -0.81
CA GLY A 16 -8.14 -9.66 -0.42
C GLY A 16 -7.18 -10.36 -1.39
N LEU A 17 -7.45 -11.62 -1.72
CA LEU A 17 -6.68 -12.38 -2.71
C LEU A 17 -6.68 -11.70 -4.09
N GLY A 18 -7.83 -11.25 -4.58
CA GLY A 18 -7.92 -10.52 -5.85
C GLY A 18 -7.13 -9.20 -5.84
N THR A 19 -7.18 -8.45 -4.75
CA THR A 19 -6.43 -7.20 -4.60
C THR A 19 -4.92 -7.44 -4.44
N LEU A 20 -4.53 -8.47 -3.69
CA LEU A 20 -3.12 -8.85 -3.54
C LEU A 20 -2.52 -9.35 -4.86
N SER A 21 -3.30 -10.04 -5.70
CA SER A 21 -2.84 -10.52 -7.00
C SER A 21 -2.29 -9.39 -7.87
N THR A 22 -2.98 -8.26 -7.95
CA THR A 22 -2.52 -7.11 -8.75
C THR A 22 -1.23 -6.48 -8.22
N LYS A 23 -1.03 -6.48 -6.89
CA LYS A 23 0.20 -5.99 -6.25
C LYS A 23 1.36 -6.98 -6.34
N LEU A 24 1.06 -8.28 -6.44
CA LEU A 24 2.06 -9.34 -6.65
C LEU A 24 2.83 -9.16 -7.96
N ALA A 25 2.18 -8.66 -9.03
CA ALA A 25 2.84 -8.41 -10.31
C ALA A 25 4.09 -7.54 -10.13
N GLY A 26 3.95 -6.41 -9.43
CA GLY A 26 5.05 -5.49 -9.18
C GLY A 26 6.21 -6.09 -8.39
N PHE A 27 5.93 -7.06 -7.51
CA PHE A 27 6.96 -7.75 -6.73
C PHE A 27 7.65 -8.88 -7.51
N VAL A 28 6.87 -9.71 -8.19
CA VAL A 28 7.38 -10.85 -8.99
C VAL A 28 8.28 -10.38 -10.13
N LEU A 29 8.02 -9.20 -10.69
CA LEU A 29 8.81 -8.64 -11.78
C LEU A 29 10.10 -7.95 -11.31
N ILE A 30 10.34 -7.76 -10.01
CA ILE A 30 11.57 -7.09 -9.52
C ILE A 30 12.85 -7.79 -10.02
N PRO A 31 13.03 -9.12 -9.92
CA PRO A 31 14.22 -9.79 -10.44
C PRO A 31 14.41 -9.63 -11.94
N LEU A 32 13.30 -9.60 -12.70
CA LEU A 32 13.34 -9.34 -14.14
C LEU A 32 13.82 -7.91 -14.43
N TYR A 33 13.25 -6.93 -13.74
CA TYR A 33 13.59 -5.52 -13.91
C TYR A 33 15.05 -5.24 -13.55
N THR A 34 15.53 -5.78 -12.42
CA THR A 34 16.94 -5.59 -12.01
C THR A 34 17.95 -6.33 -12.89
N ARG A 35 17.51 -7.35 -13.63
CA ARG A 35 18.31 -8.00 -14.66
C ARG A 35 18.36 -7.19 -15.95
N SER A 36 17.22 -6.65 -16.38
CA SER A 36 17.06 -6.03 -17.70
C SER A 36 17.37 -4.54 -17.70
N PHE A 37 17.15 -3.85 -16.60
CA PHE A 37 17.29 -2.39 -16.49
C PHE A 37 18.54 -1.98 -15.71
N SER A 38 19.18 -0.88 -16.11
CA SER A 38 20.14 -0.17 -15.27
C SER A 38 19.43 0.53 -14.11
N VAL A 39 20.18 0.95 -13.09
CA VAL A 39 19.61 1.71 -11.95
C VAL A 39 18.92 3.00 -12.44
N THR A 40 19.52 3.68 -13.42
CA THR A 40 18.91 4.89 -14.03
C THR A 40 17.58 4.57 -14.71
N GLN A 41 17.51 3.50 -15.50
CA GLN A 41 16.25 3.05 -16.13
C GLN A 41 15.20 2.66 -15.09
N PHE A 42 15.62 2.06 -13.97
CA PHE A 42 14.71 1.77 -12.85
C PHE A 42 14.22 3.08 -12.19
N GLY A 43 15.05 4.12 -12.17
CA GLY A 43 14.68 5.46 -11.73
C GLY A 43 13.61 6.10 -12.62
N ILE A 44 13.77 5.98 -13.94
CA ILE A 44 12.77 6.42 -14.92
C ILE A 44 11.46 5.68 -14.68
N LEU A 45 11.49 4.35 -14.55
CA LEU A 45 10.30 3.54 -14.23
C LEU A 45 9.65 4.00 -12.92
N GLY A 46 10.45 4.28 -11.88
CA GLY A 46 9.97 4.76 -10.59
C GLY A 46 9.28 6.12 -10.67
N LEU A 47 9.80 7.07 -11.46
CA LEU A 47 9.15 8.37 -11.70
C LEU A 47 7.85 8.20 -12.49
N LEU A 48 7.83 7.36 -13.50
CA LEU A 48 6.63 7.08 -14.28
C LEU A 48 5.54 6.40 -13.44
N GLU A 49 5.89 5.47 -12.55
CA GLU A 49 4.93 4.82 -11.64
C GLU A 49 4.27 5.84 -10.69
N VAL A 50 5.03 6.79 -10.15
CA VAL A 50 4.44 7.82 -9.28
C VAL A 50 3.68 8.88 -10.07
N SER A 51 4.11 9.21 -11.29
CA SER A 51 3.34 10.07 -12.20
C SER A 51 1.99 9.43 -12.56
N ALA A 52 1.99 8.12 -12.84
CA ALA A 52 0.78 7.33 -13.08
C ALA A 52 -0.17 7.38 -11.87
N ALA A 53 0.36 7.28 -10.64
CA ALA A 53 -0.45 7.39 -9.43
C ALA A 53 -1.10 8.78 -9.29
N VAL A 54 -0.41 9.86 -9.68
CA VAL A 54 -0.99 11.21 -9.73
C VAL A 54 -2.10 11.30 -10.77
N VAL A 55 -1.87 10.80 -11.99
CA VAL A 55 -2.89 10.76 -13.06
C VAL A 55 -4.14 10.01 -12.59
N ILE A 56 -3.97 8.84 -11.98
CA ILE A 56 -5.08 8.03 -11.47
C ILE A 56 -5.83 8.76 -10.35
N ALA A 57 -5.14 9.41 -9.42
CA ALA A 57 -5.76 10.15 -8.32
C ALA A 57 -6.54 11.37 -8.81
N VAL A 58 -5.96 12.13 -9.75
CA VAL A 58 -6.57 13.35 -10.29
C VAL A 58 -7.78 13.00 -11.14
N PHE A 59 -7.65 12.13 -12.12
CA PHE A 59 -8.74 11.83 -13.06
C PHE A 59 -9.72 10.76 -12.55
N GLY A 60 -9.36 10.01 -11.51
CA GLY A 60 -10.28 9.13 -10.77
C GLY A 60 -11.27 9.89 -9.89
N PHE A 61 -10.96 11.14 -9.51
CA PHE A 61 -11.81 12.08 -8.77
C PHE A 61 -12.54 11.47 -7.55
N SER A 62 -11.99 10.40 -6.97
CA SER A 62 -12.61 9.61 -5.89
C SER A 62 -14.06 9.14 -6.19
N LEU A 63 -14.44 9.06 -7.46
CA LEU A 63 -15.82 8.70 -7.89
C LEU A 63 -16.24 7.32 -7.38
N TYR A 64 -15.31 6.40 -7.20
CA TYR A 64 -15.60 5.09 -6.60
C TYR A 64 -16.24 5.20 -5.20
N SER A 65 -15.82 6.20 -4.41
CA SER A 65 -16.37 6.43 -3.06
C SER A 65 -17.79 6.97 -3.12
N GLY A 66 -18.06 7.87 -4.07
CA GLY A 66 -19.41 8.34 -4.37
C GLY A 66 -20.31 7.21 -4.85
N PHE A 67 -19.82 6.37 -5.76
CA PHE A 67 -20.57 5.23 -6.26
C PHE A 67 -20.91 4.24 -5.14
N PHE A 68 -19.96 3.92 -4.23
CA PHE A 68 -20.24 3.08 -3.06
C PHE A 68 -21.37 3.64 -2.20
N ARG A 69 -21.40 4.95 -1.95
CA ARG A 69 -22.40 5.58 -1.11
C ARG A 69 -23.77 5.61 -1.77
N TRP A 70 -23.86 6.11 -3.01
CA TRP A 70 -25.14 6.30 -3.70
C TRP A 70 -25.80 5.00 -4.17
N TYR A 71 -25.05 3.94 -4.41
CA TYR A 71 -25.58 2.65 -4.81
C TYR A 71 -26.63 2.08 -3.85
N TRP A 72 -26.53 2.42 -2.56
CA TRP A 72 -27.43 2.00 -1.49
C TRP A 72 -28.30 3.14 -0.94
N ASP A 73 -28.19 4.33 -1.51
CA ASP A 73 -28.99 5.49 -1.11
C ASP A 73 -30.40 5.41 -1.68
N LYS A 74 -31.39 5.90 -0.91
CA LYS A 74 -32.80 5.94 -1.35
C LYS A 74 -33.01 6.78 -2.61
N SER A 75 -32.20 7.81 -2.83
CA SER A 75 -32.28 8.67 -4.02
C SER A 75 -31.93 7.93 -5.32
N ALA A 76 -31.19 6.83 -5.23
CA ALA A 76 -30.81 5.96 -6.33
C ALA A 76 -31.63 4.65 -6.40
N GLU A 77 -32.67 4.50 -5.58
CA GLU A 77 -33.54 3.34 -5.61
C GLU A 77 -34.24 3.24 -6.97
N GLY A 78 -34.19 2.06 -7.60
CA GLY A 78 -34.68 1.85 -8.98
C GLY A 78 -33.83 2.47 -10.10
N LYS A 79 -32.67 3.10 -9.77
CA LYS A 79 -31.79 3.79 -10.74
C LYS A 79 -30.36 3.29 -10.73
N LYS A 80 -30.07 2.12 -10.17
CA LYS A 80 -28.70 1.61 -9.99
C LYS A 80 -27.95 1.42 -11.29
N GLU A 81 -28.63 0.93 -12.33
CA GLU A 81 -28.08 0.70 -13.65
C GLU A 81 -27.81 2.02 -14.40
N SER A 82 -28.73 3.00 -14.30
CA SER A 82 -28.53 4.34 -14.87
C SER A 82 -27.49 5.14 -14.10
N LEU A 83 -27.38 4.96 -12.77
CA LEU A 83 -26.32 5.52 -11.95
C LEU A 83 -24.93 4.98 -12.38
N PHE A 84 -24.81 3.67 -12.56
CA PHE A 84 -23.55 3.05 -13.03
C PHE A 84 -23.16 3.56 -14.41
N PHE A 85 -24.13 3.66 -15.35
CA PHE A 85 -23.91 4.26 -16.67
C PHE A 85 -23.45 5.73 -16.54
N THR A 86 -24.16 6.53 -15.75
CA THR A 86 -23.88 7.97 -15.59
C THR A 86 -22.45 8.22 -15.09
N ILE A 87 -22.02 7.52 -14.02
CA ILE A 87 -20.68 7.70 -13.46
C ILE A 87 -19.62 7.18 -14.42
N THR A 88 -19.86 6.03 -15.07
CA THR A 88 -18.91 5.46 -16.03
C THR A 88 -18.78 6.35 -17.27
N ALA A 89 -19.88 6.84 -17.83
CA ALA A 89 -19.87 7.74 -18.97
C ALA A 89 -19.15 9.06 -18.65
N PHE A 90 -19.45 9.66 -17.49
CA PHE A 90 -18.75 10.86 -17.02
C PHE A 90 -17.24 10.60 -16.86
N GLN A 91 -16.86 9.47 -16.32
CA GLN A 91 -15.46 9.11 -16.15
C GLN A 91 -14.74 8.89 -17.49
N VAL A 92 -15.39 8.24 -18.46
CA VAL A 92 -14.86 8.08 -19.83
C VAL A 92 -14.70 9.45 -20.50
N ILE A 93 -15.67 10.34 -20.38
CA ILE A 93 -15.58 11.70 -20.93
C ILE A 93 -14.37 12.46 -20.34
N ILE A 94 -14.21 12.45 -19.00
CA ILE A 94 -13.06 13.09 -18.35
C ILE A 94 -11.75 12.49 -18.84
N VAL A 95 -11.66 11.18 -18.93
CA VAL A 95 -10.45 10.47 -19.38
C VAL A 95 -10.09 10.84 -20.82
N VAL A 96 -11.09 10.88 -21.73
CA VAL A 96 -10.87 11.30 -23.13
C VAL A 96 -10.42 12.77 -23.20
N LEU A 97 -11.09 13.65 -22.48
CA LEU A 97 -10.73 15.07 -22.43
C LEU A 97 -9.33 15.26 -21.83
N ALA A 98 -9.01 14.54 -20.75
CA ALA A 98 -7.67 14.55 -20.14
C ALA A 98 -6.59 14.07 -21.10
N TYR A 99 -6.85 12.98 -21.83
CA TYR A 99 -5.92 12.47 -22.83
C TYR A 99 -5.66 13.50 -23.93
N LEU A 100 -6.71 14.06 -24.52
CA LEU A 100 -6.61 15.08 -25.58
C LEU A 100 -5.92 16.34 -25.09
N ALA A 101 -6.20 16.79 -23.86
CA ALA A 101 -5.59 17.98 -23.28
C ALA A 101 -4.12 17.79 -22.93
N LEU A 102 -3.70 16.60 -22.47
CA LEU A 102 -2.31 16.33 -22.07
C LEU A 102 -1.42 15.92 -23.25
N LEU A 103 -2.00 15.39 -24.33
CA LEU A 103 -1.26 14.88 -25.49
C LEU A 103 -0.26 15.91 -26.07
N PRO A 104 -0.60 17.17 -26.33
CA PRO A 104 0.33 18.16 -26.88
C PRO A 104 1.47 18.53 -25.93
N PHE A 105 1.29 18.30 -24.63
CA PHE A 105 2.27 18.65 -23.60
C PHE A 105 3.22 17.49 -23.23
N LEU A 106 3.03 16.27 -23.78
CA LEU A 106 3.83 15.10 -23.42
C LEU A 106 5.33 15.30 -23.62
N LYS A 107 5.74 15.96 -24.70
CA LYS A 107 7.14 16.31 -24.95
C LYS A 107 7.68 17.23 -23.85
N HIS A 108 6.89 18.23 -23.44
CA HIS A 108 7.27 19.14 -22.37
C HIS A 108 7.37 18.42 -21.02
N PHE A 109 6.42 17.54 -20.71
CA PHE A 109 6.48 16.70 -19.49
C PHE A 109 7.66 15.73 -19.52
N SER A 110 8.03 15.20 -20.70
CA SER A 110 9.22 14.36 -20.85
C SER A 110 10.50 15.12 -20.48
N LEU A 111 10.66 16.33 -20.98
CA LEU A 111 11.77 17.21 -20.64
C LEU A 111 11.77 17.58 -19.14
N LEU A 112 10.59 17.89 -18.56
CA LEU A 112 10.49 18.31 -17.16
C LEU A 112 10.75 17.16 -16.17
N ILE A 113 10.21 15.97 -16.45
CA ILE A 113 10.24 14.82 -15.52
C ILE A 113 11.49 13.98 -15.73
N LEU A 114 11.94 13.78 -16.98
CA LEU A 114 12.98 12.83 -17.34
C LEU A 114 14.22 13.44 -17.99
N ASP A 115 14.27 14.79 -18.08
CA ASP A 115 15.35 15.59 -18.69
C ASP A 115 15.66 15.26 -20.16
N SER A 116 14.80 14.51 -20.86
CA SER A 116 14.96 14.18 -22.27
C SER A 116 13.61 14.07 -22.97
N ALA A 117 13.58 14.53 -24.24
CA ALA A 117 12.44 14.35 -25.13
C ALA A 117 12.29 12.91 -25.65
N ASP A 118 13.33 12.08 -25.56
CA ASP A 118 13.35 10.72 -26.08
C ASP A 118 12.33 9.82 -25.37
N TYR A 119 11.94 10.15 -24.14
CA TYR A 119 10.96 9.40 -23.35
C TYR A 119 9.52 9.85 -23.60
N THR A 120 9.25 10.72 -24.60
CA THR A 120 7.88 11.17 -24.92
C THR A 120 6.94 10.02 -25.21
N TYR A 121 7.40 9.03 -25.99
CA TYR A 121 6.60 7.82 -26.29
C TYR A 121 6.32 7.00 -25.02
N LEU A 122 7.28 6.89 -24.13
CA LEU A 122 7.12 6.17 -22.86
C LEU A 122 6.11 6.84 -21.94
N LEU A 123 6.12 8.19 -21.87
CA LEU A 123 5.09 8.96 -21.17
C LEU A 123 3.70 8.77 -21.79
N HIS A 124 3.63 8.68 -23.12
CA HIS A 124 2.39 8.41 -23.84
C HIS A 124 1.79 7.04 -23.43
N LEU A 125 2.62 5.98 -23.41
CA LEU A 125 2.20 4.66 -22.94
C LEU A 125 1.76 4.67 -21.47
N MET A 126 2.51 5.37 -20.60
CA MET A 126 2.15 5.56 -19.20
C MET A 126 0.79 6.25 -19.06
N LEU A 127 0.55 7.33 -19.81
CA LEU A 127 -0.70 8.07 -19.78
C LEU A 127 -1.88 7.17 -20.22
N ILE A 128 -1.75 6.47 -21.35
CA ILE A 128 -2.78 5.53 -21.83
C ILE A 128 -3.07 4.47 -20.77
N SER A 129 -2.03 3.82 -20.24
CA SER A 129 -2.18 2.78 -19.22
C SER A 129 -2.90 3.31 -17.97
N SER A 130 -2.52 4.50 -17.51
CA SER A 130 -3.10 5.11 -16.29
C SER A 130 -4.55 5.52 -16.47
N LEU A 131 -4.86 6.18 -17.58
CA LEU A 131 -6.22 6.59 -17.90
C LEU A 131 -7.15 5.40 -18.13
N PHE A 132 -6.62 4.33 -18.74
CA PHE A 132 -7.38 3.08 -18.89
C PHE A 132 -7.71 2.46 -17.53
N GLN A 133 -6.76 2.45 -16.59
CA GLN A 133 -7.01 2.00 -15.22
C GLN A 133 -8.09 2.84 -14.52
N VAL A 134 -8.12 4.15 -14.76
CA VAL A 134 -9.17 5.03 -14.22
C VAL A 134 -10.56 4.58 -14.67
N VAL A 135 -10.75 4.28 -15.97
CA VAL A 135 -12.04 3.78 -16.49
C VAL A 135 -12.44 2.47 -15.82
N LEU A 136 -11.49 1.57 -15.58
CA LEU A 136 -11.74 0.25 -15.00
C LEU A 136 -12.08 0.28 -13.50
N LEU A 137 -11.90 1.41 -12.82
CA LEU A 137 -12.32 1.56 -11.41
C LEU A 137 -13.82 1.33 -11.22
N MET A 138 -14.66 1.75 -12.16
CA MET A 138 -16.13 1.64 -12.01
C MET A 138 -16.63 0.21 -12.14
N PRO A 139 -16.29 -0.58 -13.21
CA PRO A 139 -16.64 -2.00 -13.26
C PRO A 139 -16.12 -2.80 -12.06
N ASN A 140 -14.89 -2.50 -11.62
CA ASN A 140 -14.28 -3.14 -10.45
C ASN A 140 -15.08 -2.84 -9.16
N THR A 141 -15.53 -1.59 -8.99
CA THR A 141 -16.36 -1.17 -7.86
C THR A 141 -17.74 -1.82 -7.91
N LEU A 142 -18.35 -1.95 -9.09
CA LEU A 142 -19.65 -2.61 -9.26
C LEU A 142 -19.63 -4.07 -8.78
N LEU A 143 -18.56 -4.82 -9.10
CA LEU A 143 -18.41 -6.21 -8.65
C LEU A 143 -18.39 -6.32 -7.11
N ARG A 144 -17.79 -5.33 -6.45
CA ARG A 144 -17.75 -5.29 -4.98
C ARG A 144 -19.11 -4.92 -4.39
N LEU A 145 -19.82 -3.98 -5.00
CA LEU A 145 -21.17 -3.55 -4.59
C LEU A 145 -22.21 -4.66 -4.76
N GLN A 146 -22.08 -5.47 -5.81
CA GLN A 146 -23.00 -6.60 -6.09
C GLN A 146 -22.54 -7.92 -5.45
N GLU A 147 -21.54 -7.89 -4.57
CA GLU A 147 -20.99 -9.07 -3.88
C GLU A 147 -20.64 -10.22 -4.85
N LYS A 148 -19.89 -9.91 -5.94
CA LYS A 148 -19.43 -10.90 -6.93
C LYS A 148 -17.91 -11.22 -6.76
N PRO A 149 -17.50 -11.81 -5.61
CA PRO A 149 -16.09 -11.97 -5.27
C PRO A 149 -15.33 -12.87 -6.23
N TRP A 150 -15.96 -13.92 -6.75
CA TRP A 150 -15.32 -14.84 -7.68
C TRP A 150 -15.02 -14.18 -9.03
N LEU A 151 -15.97 -13.41 -9.58
CA LEU A 151 -15.76 -12.69 -10.83
C LEU A 151 -14.71 -11.58 -10.65
N PHE A 152 -14.73 -10.89 -9.49
CA PHE A 152 -13.71 -9.92 -9.12
C PHE A 152 -12.32 -10.57 -9.10
N THR A 153 -12.15 -11.68 -8.39
CA THR A 153 -10.86 -12.36 -8.27
C THR A 153 -10.40 -12.94 -9.60
N LEU A 154 -11.29 -13.56 -10.36
CA LEU A 154 -10.97 -14.10 -11.69
C LEU A 154 -10.50 -12.99 -12.64
N ALA A 155 -11.23 -11.86 -12.73
CA ALA A 155 -10.87 -10.75 -13.60
C ALA A 155 -9.49 -10.16 -13.22
N ASN A 156 -9.22 -9.97 -11.92
CA ASN A 156 -7.93 -9.48 -11.43
C ASN A 156 -6.79 -10.49 -11.66
N LEU A 157 -7.04 -11.79 -11.53
CA LEU A 157 -6.05 -12.84 -11.83
C LEU A 157 -5.73 -12.88 -13.34
N LEU A 158 -6.73 -12.80 -14.20
CA LEU A 158 -6.51 -12.72 -15.64
C LEU A 158 -5.75 -11.46 -16.02
N GLN A 159 -6.10 -10.30 -15.44
CA GLN A 159 -5.32 -9.07 -15.61
C GLN A 159 -3.85 -9.28 -15.23
N LEU A 160 -3.60 -9.92 -14.08
CA LEU A 160 -2.24 -10.23 -13.62
C LEU A 160 -1.50 -11.13 -14.63
N VAL A 161 -2.11 -12.25 -15.02
CA VAL A 161 -1.48 -13.23 -15.93
C VAL A 161 -1.15 -12.58 -17.28
N PHE A 162 -2.10 -11.88 -17.90
CA PHE A 162 -1.86 -11.18 -19.15
C PHE A 162 -0.80 -10.10 -19.01
N SER A 163 -0.86 -9.30 -17.95
CA SER A 163 0.14 -8.25 -17.69
C SER A 163 1.53 -8.87 -17.54
N LEU A 164 1.69 -9.91 -16.73
CA LEU A 164 2.99 -10.59 -16.53
C LEU A 164 3.50 -11.21 -17.84
N SER A 165 2.66 -11.98 -18.54
CA SER A 165 3.05 -12.69 -19.75
C SER A 165 3.52 -11.71 -20.83
N VAL A 166 2.76 -10.65 -21.07
CA VAL A 166 3.11 -9.65 -22.08
C VAL A 166 4.34 -8.84 -21.66
N THR A 167 4.45 -8.45 -20.38
CA THR A 167 5.64 -7.75 -19.86
C THR A 167 6.90 -8.62 -20.05
N ILE A 168 6.85 -9.90 -19.66
CA ILE A 168 7.98 -10.83 -19.82
C ILE A 168 8.32 -11.00 -21.28
N TYR A 169 7.32 -11.21 -22.14
CA TYR A 169 7.54 -11.37 -23.59
C TYR A 169 8.26 -10.16 -24.18
N PHE A 170 7.77 -8.94 -23.93
CA PHE A 170 8.37 -7.75 -24.51
C PHE A 170 9.76 -7.43 -23.94
N ILE A 171 9.97 -7.61 -22.64
CA ILE A 171 11.27 -7.34 -22.02
C ILE A 171 12.31 -8.40 -22.41
N VAL A 172 11.96 -9.69 -22.35
CA VAL A 172 12.94 -10.78 -22.53
C VAL A 172 13.18 -11.11 -24.00
N PHE A 173 12.11 -11.21 -24.79
CA PHE A 173 12.22 -11.68 -26.19
C PHE A 173 12.31 -10.54 -27.21
N ARG A 174 11.71 -9.38 -26.90
CA ARG A 174 11.70 -8.22 -27.82
C ARG A 174 12.67 -7.11 -27.41
N ASN A 175 13.30 -7.21 -26.25
CA ASN A 175 14.20 -6.20 -25.68
C ASN A 175 13.60 -4.76 -25.66
N ALA A 176 12.29 -4.67 -25.46
CA ALA A 176 11.55 -3.42 -25.52
C ALA A 176 11.79 -2.48 -24.30
N GLY A 177 12.69 -2.85 -23.39
CA GLY A 177 13.01 -2.02 -22.23
C GLY A 177 11.79 -1.71 -21.35
N ILE A 178 11.71 -0.46 -20.86
CA ILE A 178 10.63 0.00 -19.97
C ILE A 178 9.27 0.01 -20.68
N GLU A 179 9.23 0.18 -21.99
CA GLU A 179 7.98 0.14 -22.79
C GLU A 179 7.25 -1.18 -22.62
N GLY A 180 8.00 -2.31 -22.51
CA GLY A 180 7.45 -3.64 -22.27
C GLY A 180 6.61 -3.73 -20.99
N VAL A 181 6.92 -2.91 -19.97
CA VAL A 181 6.12 -2.82 -18.73
C VAL A 181 4.74 -2.26 -19.04
N TYR A 182 4.66 -1.19 -19.82
CA TYR A 182 3.40 -0.53 -20.17
C TYR A 182 2.58 -1.33 -21.19
N TYR A 183 3.22 -2.01 -22.15
CA TYR A 183 2.52 -2.97 -23.02
C TYR A 183 1.84 -4.07 -22.19
N GLY A 184 2.53 -4.60 -21.18
CA GLY A 184 1.95 -5.56 -20.25
C GLY A 184 0.79 -4.99 -19.44
N GLN A 185 0.91 -3.79 -18.90
CA GLN A 185 -0.16 -3.15 -18.16
C GLN A 185 -1.40 -2.87 -19.02
N ILE A 186 -1.21 -2.40 -20.26
CA ILE A 186 -2.30 -2.17 -21.21
C ILE A 186 -2.96 -3.50 -21.57
N ALA A 187 -2.18 -4.53 -21.90
CA ALA A 187 -2.72 -5.85 -22.23
C ALA A 187 -3.51 -6.47 -21.07
N GLY A 188 -3.00 -6.37 -19.84
CA GLY A 188 -3.72 -6.80 -18.64
C GLY A 188 -5.03 -6.04 -18.44
N SER A 189 -5.01 -4.71 -18.64
CA SER A 189 -6.20 -3.88 -18.53
C SER A 189 -7.24 -4.21 -19.62
N LEU A 190 -6.80 -4.50 -20.83
CA LEU A 190 -7.68 -4.96 -21.92
C LEU A 190 -8.30 -6.32 -21.60
N ALA A 191 -7.52 -7.27 -21.06
CA ALA A 191 -8.04 -8.57 -20.65
C ALA A 191 -9.10 -8.42 -19.55
N PHE A 192 -8.85 -7.57 -18.55
CA PHE A 192 -9.83 -7.24 -17.50
C PHE A 192 -11.11 -6.63 -18.10
N ALA A 193 -10.96 -5.64 -18.99
CA ALA A 193 -12.10 -5.01 -19.67
C ALA A 193 -12.92 -6.02 -20.48
N ALA A 194 -12.25 -6.90 -21.24
CA ALA A 194 -12.90 -7.93 -22.06
C ALA A 194 -13.72 -8.92 -21.22
N VAL A 195 -13.18 -9.38 -20.09
CA VAL A 195 -13.89 -10.26 -19.14
C VAL A 195 -15.13 -9.60 -18.58
N LEU A 196 -15.03 -8.29 -18.26
CA LEU A 196 -16.11 -7.56 -17.63
C LEU A 196 -17.07 -6.85 -18.61
N ALA A 197 -16.74 -6.79 -19.91
CA ALA A 197 -17.53 -6.08 -20.88
C ALA A 197 -19.01 -6.50 -20.86
N LYS A 198 -19.27 -7.80 -21.07
CA LYS A 198 -20.64 -8.35 -21.05
C LYS A 198 -21.38 -8.05 -19.73
N TYR A 199 -20.66 -8.20 -18.61
CA TYR A 199 -21.23 -7.93 -17.28
C TYR A 199 -21.54 -6.46 -17.09
N SER A 200 -20.63 -5.56 -17.48
CA SER A 200 -20.83 -4.12 -17.37
C SER A 200 -21.99 -3.65 -18.24
N PHE A 201 -22.04 -4.03 -19.52
CA PHE A 201 -23.14 -3.64 -20.41
C PHE A 201 -24.50 -4.16 -19.94
N ARG A 202 -24.57 -5.38 -19.38
CA ARG A 202 -25.82 -5.93 -18.83
C ARG A 202 -26.33 -5.16 -17.62
N ASN A 203 -25.46 -4.48 -16.89
CA ASN A 203 -25.80 -3.68 -15.71
C ASN A 203 -25.86 -2.17 -16.01
N MET A 204 -25.99 -1.79 -17.29
CA MET A 204 -26.13 -0.39 -17.73
C MET A 204 -27.49 -0.16 -18.35
N ILE A 205 -28.16 0.90 -17.91
CA ILE A 205 -29.27 1.54 -18.62
C ILE A 205 -28.73 2.88 -19.13
N PHE A 206 -28.79 3.09 -20.45
CA PHE A 206 -28.26 4.30 -21.13
C PHE A 206 -29.12 5.53 -20.85
N ARG A 207 -29.23 5.88 -19.57
CA ARG A 207 -29.94 7.06 -19.09
C ARG A 207 -28.99 7.85 -18.17
N PHE A 208 -28.81 9.13 -18.49
CA PHE A 208 -27.91 10.00 -17.75
C PHE A 208 -28.65 10.73 -16.64
N GLU A 209 -28.29 10.48 -15.37
CA GLU A 209 -28.93 11.04 -14.18
C GLU A 209 -28.10 12.27 -13.69
N ARG A 210 -28.38 13.43 -14.27
CA ARG A 210 -27.60 14.67 -14.04
C ARG A 210 -27.61 15.12 -12.59
N ASP A 211 -28.75 15.04 -11.90
CA ASP A 211 -28.87 15.51 -10.52
C ASP A 211 -28.10 14.62 -9.57
N LEU A 212 -28.19 13.29 -9.75
CA LEU A 212 -27.38 12.34 -8.97
C LEU A 212 -25.88 12.56 -9.18
N LEU A 213 -25.46 12.82 -10.41
CA LEU A 213 -24.05 13.09 -10.69
C LEU A 213 -23.56 14.35 -9.97
N ARG A 214 -24.35 15.43 -9.98
CA ARG A 214 -24.02 16.68 -9.27
C ARG A 214 -23.81 16.42 -7.77
N ASP A 215 -24.73 15.71 -7.14
CA ASP A 215 -24.64 15.42 -5.70
C ASP A 215 -23.42 14.56 -5.38
N ILE A 216 -23.12 13.57 -6.23
CA ILE A 216 -21.94 12.72 -6.10
C ILE A 216 -20.66 13.54 -6.24
N LEU A 217 -20.58 14.44 -7.22
CA LEU A 217 -19.40 15.28 -7.43
C LEU A 217 -19.13 16.21 -6.23
N LEU A 218 -20.18 16.83 -5.69
CA LEU A 218 -20.08 17.66 -4.48
C LEU A 218 -19.57 16.87 -3.27
N TYR A 219 -20.02 15.63 -3.13
CA TYR A 219 -19.53 14.73 -2.08
C TYR A 219 -18.09 14.27 -2.32
N CYS A 220 -17.74 13.97 -3.56
CA CYS A 220 -16.42 13.48 -3.91
C CYS A 220 -15.34 14.57 -3.85
N LEU A 221 -15.66 15.85 -3.99
CA LEU A 221 -14.69 16.94 -4.03
C LEU A 221 -13.78 17.02 -2.78
N PRO A 222 -14.27 16.96 -1.54
CA PRO A 222 -13.40 16.92 -0.35
C PRO A 222 -12.56 15.63 -0.28
N LEU A 223 -13.13 14.50 -0.70
CA LEU A 223 -12.41 13.21 -0.72
C LEU A 223 -11.30 13.20 -1.77
N PHE A 224 -11.54 13.81 -2.92
CA PHE A 224 -10.56 14.01 -3.98
C PHE A 224 -9.37 14.83 -3.47
N MET A 225 -9.60 15.97 -2.84
CA MET A 225 -8.54 16.82 -2.29
C MET A 225 -7.67 16.06 -1.27
N SER A 226 -8.30 15.30 -0.38
CA SER A 226 -7.62 14.47 0.60
C SER A 226 -6.84 13.31 -0.07
N GLY A 227 -7.43 12.70 -1.09
CA GLY A 227 -6.80 11.62 -1.87
C GLY A 227 -5.57 12.08 -2.61
N VAL A 228 -5.64 13.24 -3.30
CA VAL A 228 -4.50 13.85 -3.98
C VAL A 228 -3.38 14.19 -2.98
N ALA A 229 -3.71 14.81 -1.83
CA ALA A 229 -2.72 15.11 -0.79
C ALA A 229 -1.99 13.84 -0.29
N LEU A 230 -2.72 12.74 -0.11
CA LEU A 230 -2.13 11.45 0.28
C LEU A 230 -1.20 10.89 -0.81
N VAL A 231 -1.57 11.02 -2.07
CA VAL A 231 -0.71 10.61 -3.20
C VAL A 231 0.54 11.48 -3.24
N MET A 232 0.41 12.81 -3.09
CA MET A 232 1.56 13.72 -3.02
C MET A 232 2.56 13.32 -1.95
N LEU A 233 2.12 12.95 -0.76
CA LEU A 233 2.99 12.45 0.33
C LEU A 233 3.84 11.23 -0.10
N ASN A 234 3.37 10.41 -1.04
CA ASN A 234 4.09 9.22 -1.52
C ASN A 234 4.93 9.49 -2.78
N VAL A 235 4.66 10.56 -3.48
CA VAL A 235 5.29 10.92 -4.76
C VAL A 235 6.47 11.87 -4.55
N THR A 236 6.35 12.77 -3.57
CA THR A 236 7.31 13.86 -3.29
C THR A 236 8.75 13.36 -3.16
N ASP A 237 8.98 12.22 -2.50
CA ASP A 237 10.32 11.68 -2.28
C ASP A 237 11.08 11.49 -3.62
N ARG A 238 10.43 10.90 -4.64
CA ARG A 238 11.07 10.59 -5.93
C ARG A 238 11.29 11.84 -6.79
N TYR A 239 10.31 12.77 -6.80
CA TYR A 239 10.48 14.03 -7.52
C TYR A 239 11.55 14.91 -6.86
N SER A 240 11.60 14.94 -5.54
CA SER A 240 12.66 15.67 -4.82
C SER A 240 14.04 15.08 -5.10
N LEU A 241 14.15 13.72 -5.12
CA LEU A 241 15.40 13.06 -5.51
C LEU A 241 15.80 13.34 -6.97
N LYS A 242 14.84 13.45 -7.88
CA LYS A 242 15.13 13.82 -9.27
C LYS A 242 15.67 15.24 -9.38
N VAL A 243 15.07 16.18 -8.65
CA VAL A 243 15.44 17.61 -8.74
C VAL A 243 16.73 17.93 -7.99
N LEU A 244 16.95 17.29 -6.82
CA LEU A 244 18.09 17.58 -5.93
C LEU A 244 19.24 16.59 -6.08
N GLY A 245 19.04 15.48 -6.76
CA GLY A 245 20.02 14.44 -7.02
C GLY A 245 20.04 14.07 -8.50
N ASN A 246 19.90 12.79 -8.80
CA ASN A 246 19.92 12.25 -10.16
C ASN A 246 18.99 11.05 -10.33
N LEU A 247 18.78 10.60 -11.57
CA LEU A 247 17.92 9.46 -11.90
C LEU A 247 18.41 8.13 -11.29
N SER A 248 19.71 7.96 -11.04
CA SER A 248 20.25 6.78 -10.40
C SER A 248 19.87 6.74 -8.91
N ASP A 249 19.89 7.88 -8.22
CA ASP A 249 19.40 7.96 -6.82
C ASP A 249 17.92 7.63 -6.73
N VAL A 250 17.11 8.13 -7.66
CA VAL A 250 15.68 7.74 -7.78
C VAL A 250 15.55 6.24 -8.00
N GLY A 251 16.44 5.63 -8.80
CA GLY A 251 16.45 4.20 -9.09
C GLY A 251 16.74 3.36 -7.86
N LEU A 252 17.82 3.67 -7.14
CA LEU A 252 18.17 2.99 -5.88
C LEU A 252 17.05 3.14 -4.84
N TYR A 253 16.53 4.36 -4.67
CA TYR A 253 15.41 4.62 -3.77
C TYR A 253 14.16 3.83 -4.17
N SER A 254 13.77 3.86 -5.45
CA SER A 254 12.56 3.18 -5.94
C SER A 254 12.66 1.66 -5.78
N TYR A 255 13.84 1.08 -6.04
CA TYR A 255 14.10 -0.33 -5.84
C TYR A 255 14.00 -0.73 -4.36
N GLY A 256 14.75 -0.03 -3.49
CA GLY A 256 14.71 -0.30 -2.06
C GLY A 256 13.33 -0.06 -1.44
N PHE A 257 12.64 1.02 -1.85
CA PHE A 257 11.27 1.29 -1.45
C PHE A 257 10.32 0.17 -1.87
N LYS A 258 10.42 -0.33 -3.10
CA LYS A 258 9.55 -1.39 -3.62
C LYS A 258 9.70 -2.69 -2.81
N LEU A 259 10.93 -3.06 -2.43
CA LEU A 259 11.20 -4.20 -1.56
C LEU A 259 10.72 -3.96 -0.12
N ALA A 260 11.08 -2.85 0.50
CA ALA A 260 10.71 -2.56 1.88
C ALA A 260 9.18 -2.40 2.05
N ASN A 261 8.49 -1.81 1.07
CA ASN A 261 7.04 -1.63 1.10
C ASN A 261 6.24 -2.95 0.95
N THR A 262 6.89 -4.08 0.69
CA THR A 262 6.23 -5.39 0.74
C THR A 262 5.66 -5.70 2.11
N LEU A 263 6.25 -5.16 3.19
CA LEU A 263 5.68 -5.20 4.54
C LEU A 263 4.27 -4.60 4.57
N ASN A 264 4.09 -3.43 3.96
CA ASN A 264 2.78 -2.79 3.86
C ASN A 264 1.80 -3.60 3.00
N VAL A 265 2.26 -4.09 1.85
CA VAL A 265 1.42 -4.80 0.89
C VAL A 265 0.94 -6.14 1.42
N PHE A 266 1.84 -6.96 1.97
CA PHE A 266 1.51 -8.34 2.36
C PHE A 266 1.03 -8.46 3.81
N VAL A 267 1.55 -7.64 4.71
CA VAL A 267 1.22 -7.75 6.14
C VAL A 267 0.15 -6.74 6.52
N ILE A 268 0.47 -5.44 6.43
CA ILE A 268 -0.41 -4.39 6.96
C ILE A 268 -1.74 -4.33 6.21
N THR A 269 -1.72 -4.37 4.88
CA THR A 269 -2.96 -4.37 4.09
C THR A 269 -3.84 -5.57 4.42
N SER A 270 -3.25 -6.77 4.54
CA SER A 270 -4.00 -8.01 4.85
C SER A 270 -4.64 -7.96 6.24
N VAL A 271 -3.88 -7.49 7.23
CA VAL A 271 -4.36 -7.35 8.61
C VAL A 271 -5.43 -6.26 8.71
N ASN A 272 -5.26 -5.13 8.02
CA ASN A 272 -6.25 -4.04 7.98
C ASN A 272 -7.59 -4.50 7.40
N PHE A 273 -7.62 -5.38 6.39
CA PHE A 273 -8.88 -5.97 5.89
C PHE A 273 -9.66 -6.73 6.97
N ALA A 274 -8.98 -7.39 7.90
CA ALA A 274 -9.61 -8.12 9.00
C ALA A 274 -9.98 -7.20 10.18
N ILE A 275 -9.12 -6.22 10.49
CA ILE A 275 -9.27 -5.38 11.69
C ILE A 275 -10.30 -4.26 11.50
N GLN A 276 -10.38 -3.63 10.32
CA GLN A 276 -11.27 -2.50 10.10
C GLN A 276 -12.76 -2.80 10.42
N PRO A 277 -13.35 -3.93 9.97
CA PRO A 277 -14.72 -4.27 10.36
C PRO A 277 -14.88 -4.48 11.87
N MET A 278 -13.86 -5.04 12.54
CA MET A 278 -13.88 -5.26 13.99
C MET A 278 -13.89 -3.94 14.77
N ILE A 279 -13.10 -2.96 14.33
CA ILE A 279 -13.04 -1.62 14.94
C ILE A 279 -14.44 -0.99 14.98
N PHE A 280 -15.13 -0.97 13.83
CA PHE A 280 -16.45 -0.36 13.75
C PHE A 280 -17.53 -1.17 14.47
N ARG A 281 -17.44 -2.50 14.48
CA ARG A 281 -18.36 -3.35 15.21
C ARG A 281 -18.31 -3.11 16.72
N MET A 282 -17.10 -2.94 17.26
CA MET A 282 -16.89 -2.76 18.69
C MET A 282 -17.09 -1.30 19.16
N MET A 283 -17.40 -0.35 18.27
CA MET A 283 -17.40 1.07 18.63
C MET A 283 -18.40 1.44 19.72
N ASN A 284 -19.48 0.65 19.89
CA ASN A 284 -20.52 0.87 20.91
C ASN A 284 -20.35 -0.01 22.15
N ASP A 285 -19.36 -0.91 22.19
CA ASP A 285 -19.14 -1.83 23.30
C ASP A 285 -18.42 -1.12 24.46
N SER A 286 -18.76 -1.46 25.70
CA SER A 286 -18.17 -0.85 26.91
C SER A 286 -16.65 -1.08 27.02
N GLY A 287 -16.13 -2.17 26.43
CA GLY A 287 -14.70 -2.56 26.43
C GLY A 287 -13.89 -2.05 25.26
N ASN A 288 -14.47 -1.24 24.36
CA ASN A 288 -13.86 -0.86 23.09
C ASN A 288 -12.49 -0.15 23.24
N LYS A 289 -12.34 0.74 24.21
CA LYS A 289 -11.08 1.46 24.43
C LYS A 289 -9.94 0.53 24.80
N ARG A 290 -10.20 -0.49 25.64
CA ARG A 290 -9.20 -1.50 26.02
C ARG A 290 -8.83 -2.36 24.81
N PHE A 291 -9.81 -2.71 23.98
CA PHE A 291 -9.56 -3.41 22.73
C PHE A 291 -8.65 -2.62 21.78
N TYR A 292 -8.95 -1.33 21.56
CA TYR A 292 -8.12 -0.48 20.69
C TYR A 292 -6.72 -0.26 21.23
N ALA A 293 -6.56 -0.12 22.54
CA ALA A 293 -5.26 -0.01 23.19
C ALA A 293 -4.41 -1.26 22.95
N ARG A 294 -4.95 -2.44 23.22
CA ARG A 294 -4.27 -3.73 22.99
C ARG A 294 -4.04 -4.01 21.52
N LEU A 295 -4.96 -3.59 20.65
CA LEU A 295 -4.80 -3.70 19.22
C LEU A 295 -3.53 -3.00 18.74
N LEU A 296 -3.27 -1.76 19.18
CA LEU A 296 -2.04 -1.05 18.84
C LEU A 296 -0.81 -1.83 19.29
N THR A 297 -0.79 -2.32 20.54
CA THR A 297 0.33 -3.05 21.11
C THR A 297 0.63 -4.34 20.35
N TYR A 298 -0.37 -5.22 20.17
CA TYR A 298 -0.14 -6.51 19.52
C TYR A 298 0.08 -6.42 18.02
N TYR A 299 -0.58 -5.47 17.36
CA TYR A 299 -0.37 -5.24 15.93
C TYR A 299 1.05 -4.70 15.70
N THR A 300 1.52 -3.78 16.55
CA THR A 300 2.91 -3.29 16.50
C THR A 300 3.88 -4.43 16.79
N PHE A 301 3.63 -5.27 17.80
CA PHE A 301 4.49 -6.42 18.11
C PHE A 301 4.65 -7.39 16.93
N GLY A 302 3.53 -7.84 16.35
CA GLY A 302 3.58 -8.75 15.20
C GLY A 302 4.22 -8.14 13.97
N THR A 303 3.93 -6.87 13.69
CA THR A 303 4.54 -6.13 12.58
C THR A 303 6.04 -5.92 12.81
N MET A 304 6.46 -5.61 14.04
CA MET A 304 7.88 -5.40 14.37
C MET A 304 8.74 -6.65 14.23
N ILE A 305 8.22 -7.84 14.50
CA ILE A 305 8.98 -9.09 14.25
C ILE A 305 9.31 -9.21 12.76
N ILE A 306 8.33 -8.99 11.89
CA ILE A 306 8.52 -9.09 10.44
C ILE A 306 9.38 -7.92 9.93
N ALA A 307 9.13 -6.71 10.43
CA ALA A 307 9.91 -5.52 10.13
C ALA A 307 11.38 -5.71 10.48
N LEU A 308 11.66 -6.24 11.69
CA LEU A 308 13.00 -6.53 12.15
C LEU A 308 13.69 -7.58 11.25
N ALA A 309 12.98 -8.66 10.90
CA ALA A 309 13.51 -9.66 9.98
C ALA A 309 13.89 -9.04 8.63
N MET A 310 13.01 -8.19 8.06
CA MET A 310 13.30 -7.50 6.81
C MET A 310 14.46 -6.52 6.91
N MET A 311 14.60 -5.78 8.01
CA MET A 311 15.72 -4.85 8.22
C MET A 311 17.05 -5.60 8.41
N VAL A 312 17.08 -6.61 9.26
CA VAL A 312 18.27 -7.42 9.57
C VAL A 312 18.77 -8.16 8.33
N PHE A 313 17.86 -8.70 7.52
CA PHE A 313 18.18 -9.35 6.24
C PHE A 313 18.12 -8.40 5.03
N GLY A 314 18.08 -7.09 5.22
CA GLY A 314 17.96 -6.12 4.14
C GLY A 314 19.04 -6.26 3.06
N LEU A 315 20.30 -6.52 3.43
CA LEU A 315 21.40 -6.79 2.50
C LEU A 315 21.14 -8.06 1.67
N GLU A 316 20.76 -9.15 2.34
CA GLU A 316 20.48 -10.44 1.71
C GLU A 316 19.26 -10.36 0.78
N ILE A 317 18.19 -9.72 1.23
CA ILE A 317 17.00 -9.47 0.42
C ILE A 317 17.37 -8.66 -0.82
N THR A 318 18.12 -7.58 -0.67
CA THR A 318 18.57 -6.77 -1.79
C THR A 318 19.37 -7.60 -2.79
N LYS A 319 20.35 -8.39 -2.33
CA LYS A 319 21.17 -9.25 -3.20
C LYS A 319 20.37 -10.39 -3.85
N LEU A 320 19.36 -10.92 -3.17
CA LEU A 320 18.49 -11.98 -3.70
C LEU A 320 17.67 -11.50 -4.90
N PHE A 321 17.13 -10.29 -4.82
CA PHE A 321 16.27 -9.71 -5.85
C PHE A 321 17.03 -8.87 -6.89
N ALA A 322 18.25 -8.37 -6.58
CA ALA A 322 19.09 -7.65 -7.52
C ALA A 322 20.02 -8.60 -8.28
N ARG A 323 20.01 -8.50 -9.60
CA ARG A 323 20.94 -9.24 -10.47
C ARG A 323 22.21 -8.45 -10.80
N ARG A 324 22.15 -7.11 -10.67
CA ARG A 324 23.29 -6.22 -10.90
C ARG A 324 23.76 -5.64 -9.58
N THR A 325 25.09 -5.54 -9.41
CA THR A 325 25.72 -5.02 -8.18
C THR A 325 25.39 -3.56 -7.90
N GLU A 326 25.08 -2.78 -8.94
CA GLU A 326 24.68 -1.38 -8.85
C GLU A 326 23.49 -1.14 -7.89
N TYR A 327 22.62 -2.14 -7.74
CA TYR A 327 21.45 -2.06 -6.85
C TYR A 327 21.76 -2.37 -5.39
N PHE A 328 22.96 -2.93 -5.09
CA PHE A 328 23.25 -3.41 -3.75
C PHE A 328 23.24 -2.29 -2.70
N GLY A 329 23.52 -1.04 -3.09
CA GLY A 329 23.45 0.10 -2.17
C GLY A 329 22.05 0.39 -1.60
N ALA A 330 20.99 -0.14 -2.22
CA ALA A 330 19.61 0.14 -1.79
C ALA A 330 19.26 -0.41 -0.40
N TRP A 331 20.00 -1.38 0.17
CA TRP A 331 19.73 -1.90 1.52
C TRP A 331 19.87 -0.81 2.61
N HIS A 332 20.66 0.23 2.38
CA HIS A 332 20.83 1.33 3.34
C HIS A 332 19.53 2.12 3.61
N ILE A 333 18.59 2.13 2.67
CA ILE A 333 17.29 2.82 2.87
C ILE A 333 16.27 1.94 3.57
N PHE A 334 16.46 0.62 3.65
CA PHE A 334 15.50 -0.33 4.22
C PHE A 334 14.99 0.04 5.61
N PRO A 335 15.87 0.31 6.60
CA PRO A 335 15.42 0.57 7.97
C PRO A 335 14.49 1.79 8.02
N PHE A 336 14.83 2.85 7.29
CA PHE A 336 14.04 4.08 7.28
C PHE A 336 12.65 3.83 6.67
N ILE A 337 12.58 3.14 5.52
CA ILE A 337 11.30 2.85 4.86
C ILE A 337 10.47 1.88 5.70
N ILE A 338 11.06 0.82 6.26
CA ILE A 338 10.34 -0.17 7.07
C ILE A 338 9.79 0.47 8.34
N PHE A 339 10.59 1.27 9.06
CA PHE A 339 10.06 2.01 10.21
C PHE A 339 8.98 3.01 9.81
N SER A 340 9.11 3.70 8.66
CA SER A 340 8.04 4.58 8.17
C SER A 340 6.73 3.84 7.94
N VAL A 341 6.79 2.59 7.45
CA VAL A 341 5.64 1.71 7.26
C VAL A 341 5.03 1.30 8.62
N VAL A 342 5.86 1.00 9.62
CA VAL A 342 5.38 0.70 11.00
C VAL A 342 4.67 1.92 11.60
N PHE A 343 5.25 3.12 11.49
CA PHE A 343 4.58 4.35 11.96
C PHE A 343 3.29 4.66 11.18
N GLY A 344 3.25 4.36 9.88
CA GLY A 344 2.06 4.43 9.07
C GLY A 344 0.94 3.52 9.58
N MET A 345 1.25 2.29 9.92
CA MET A 345 0.32 1.34 10.55
C MET A 345 -0.17 1.84 11.91
N MET A 346 0.74 2.32 12.76
CA MET A 346 0.37 2.89 14.07
C MET A 346 -0.56 4.11 13.92
N LYS A 347 -0.31 4.97 12.93
CA LYS A 347 -1.18 6.08 12.56
C LYS A 347 -2.58 5.60 12.13
N ASP A 348 -2.67 4.50 11.35
CA ASP A 348 -3.97 3.94 10.92
C ASP A 348 -4.80 3.49 12.14
N VAL A 349 -4.18 2.82 13.11
CA VAL A 349 -4.85 2.45 14.37
C VAL A 349 -5.24 3.69 15.19
N ALA A 350 -4.36 4.69 15.31
CA ALA A 350 -4.67 5.93 16.04
C ALA A 350 -5.81 6.72 15.38
N THR A 351 -5.95 6.67 14.05
CA THR A 351 -7.03 7.34 13.31
C THR A 351 -8.43 6.84 13.72
N THR A 352 -8.54 5.67 14.35
CA THR A 352 -9.81 5.10 14.83
C THR A 352 -10.61 6.09 15.69
N GLY A 353 -9.95 6.79 16.63
CA GLY A 353 -10.61 7.77 17.50
C GLY A 353 -11.24 8.94 16.72
N LEU A 354 -10.55 9.43 15.68
CA LEU A 354 -11.08 10.49 14.79
C LEU A 354 -12.20 9.97 13.90
N SER A 355 -12.13 8.72 13.45
CA SER A 355 -13.13 8.10 12.60
C SER A 355 -14.44 7.85 13.36
N ILE A 356 -14.38 7.34 14.60
CA ILE A 356 -15.54 7.15 15.48
C ILE A 356 -16.22 8.49 15.77
N THR A 357 -15.45 9.55 16.04
CA THR A 357 -15.97 10.88 16.30
C THR A 357 -16.29 11.70 15.06
N LYS A 358 -16.17 11.10 13.86
CA LYS A 358 -16.45 11.72 12.54
C LYS A 358 -15.64 13.01 12.28
N LYS A 359 -14.47 13.19 12.90
CA LYS A 359 -13.62 14.37 12.74
C LYS A 359 -12.72 14.27 11.48
N THR A 360 -13.33 14.04 10.32
CA THR A 360 -12.63 13.83 9.04
C THR A 360 -11.81 15.04 8.58
N LYS A 361 -12.23 16.27 8.92
CA LYS A 361 -11.45 17.48 8.63
C LYS A 361 -10.06 17.47 9.29
N ILE A 362 -9.96 16.92 10.52
CA ILE A 362 -8.69 16.79 11.22
C ILE A 362 -7.80 15.76 10.53
N ILE A 363 -8.39 14.65 10.08
CA ILE A 363 -7.65 13.64 9.29
C ILE A 363 -7.05 14.28 8.03
N ALA A 364 -7.85 15.04 7.28
CA ALA A 364 -7.35 15.73 6.09
C ALA A 364 -6.24 16.74 6.41
N LEU A 365 -6.41 17.54 7.48
CA LEU A 365 -5.40 18.51 7.92
C LEU A 365 -4.08 17.83 8.27
N THR A 366 -4.10 16.73 9.02
CA THR A 366 -2.87 16.01 9.40
C THR A 366 -2.15 15.44 8.18
N VAL A 367 -2.87 14.96 7.14
CA VAL A 367 -2.28 14.52 5.87
C VAL A 367 -1.56 15.69 5.18
N ILE A 368 -2.24 16.84 5.03
CA ILE A 368 -1.68 18.02 4.33
C ILE A 368 -0.44 18.54 5.07
N LEU A 369 -0.51 18.71 6.38
CA LEU A 369 0.63 19.15 7.19
C LEU A 369 1.83 18.20 7.06
N THR A 370 1.57 16.90 7.05
CA THR A 370 2.63 15.89 6.87
C THR A 370 3.22 15.94 5.46
N ALA A 371 2.41 16.16 4.43
CA ALA A 371 2.89 16.26 3.06
C ALA A 371 3.80 17.48 2.86
N VAL A 372 3.42 18.62 3.43
CA VAL A 372 4.27 19.84 3.45
C VAL A 372 5.57 19.59 4.21
N LEU A 373 5.48 19.00 5.40
CA LEU A 373 6.67 18.65 6.19
C LEU A 373 7.60 17.70 5.43
N ASN A 374 7.06 16.68 4.77
CA ASN A 374 7.85 15.75 3.97
C ASN A 374 8.60 16.45 2.84
N LEU A 375 7.94 17.39 2.15
CA LEU A 375 8.60 18.19 1.11
C LEU A 375 9.77 19.02 1.69
N LEU A 376 9.55 19.70 2.82
CA LEU A 376 10.59 20.50 3.48
C LEU A 376 11.76 19.64 3.95
N LEU A 377 11.47 18.48 4.58
CA LEU A 377 12.51 17.55 5.01
C LEU A 377 13.27 16.95 3.83
N ASN A 378 12.61 16.67 2.71
CA ASN A 378 13.27 16.20 1.49
C ASN A 378 14.29 17.23 0.97
N ILE A 379 13.93 18.53 0.91
CA ILE A 379 14.82 19.59 0.46
C ILE A 379 16.10 19.62 1.32
N VAL A 380 15.95 19.50 2.64
CA VAL A 380 17.10 19.58 3.56
C VAL A 380 17.90 18.26 3.55
N LEU A 381 17.25 17.13 3.73
CA LEU A 381 17.95 15.86 3.99
C LEU A 381 18.49 15.20 2.71
N ILE A 382 17.87 15.41 1.56
CA ILE A 382 18.41 14.90 0.29
C ILE A 382 19.72 15.62 -0.05
N HIS A 383 19.81 16.91 0.21
CA HIS A 383 21.04 17.66 -0.02
C HIS A 383 22.24 17.09 0.74
N TRP A 384 22.03 16.60 1.98
CA TRP A 384 23.09 16.07 2.83
C TRP A 384 23.33 14.56 2.66
N PHE A 385 22.29 13.78 2.40
CA PHE A 385 22.31 12.32 2.48
C PHE A 385 21.79 11.62 1.22
N GLY A 386 21.50 12.35 0.15
CA GLY A 386 21.01 11.77 -1.12
C GLY A 386 19.77 10.89 -0.92
N ASN A 387 19.78 9.67 -1.48
CA ASN A 387 18.67 8.73 -1.41
C ASN A 387 18.35 8.26 0.02
N GLN A 388 19.33 8.21 0.91
CA GLN A 388 19.13 7.93 2.34
C GLN A 388 18.40 9.09 3.01
N GLY A 389 18.68 10.33 2.60
CA GLY A 389 17.99 11.53 3.06
C GLY A 389 16.50 11.50 2.72
N ALA A 390 16.13 11.06 1.53
CA ALA A 390 14.72 10.88 1.16
C ALA A 390 14.03 9.81 2.04
N ALA A 391 14.72 8.70 2.31
CA ALA A 391 14.18 7.65 3.17
C ALA A 391 14.03 8.11 4.63
N LEU A 392 14.99 8.88 5.14
CA LEU A 392 14.94 9.49 6.46
C LEU A 392 13.81 10.53 6.54
N SER A 393 13.65 11.38 5.51
CA SER A 393 12.52 12.31 5.41
C SER A 393 11.18 11.61 5.51
N LYS A 394 11.04 10.46 4.83
CA LYS A 394 9.85 9.61 4.89
C LYS A 394 9.58 9.11 6.30
N LEU A 395 10.61 8.59 6.97
CA LEU A 395 10.49 8.12 8.36
C LEU A 395 10.06 9.25 9.30
N LEU A 396 10.78 10.38 9.29
CA LEU A 396 10.46 11.51 10.17
C LEU A 396 9.06 12.06 9.91
N SER A 397 8.67 12.16 8.64
CA SER A 397 7.32 12.59 8.27
C SER A 397 6.25 11.63 8.79
N MET A 398 6.46 10.31 8.71
CA MET A 398 5.52 9.33 9.24
C MET A 398 5.48 9.30 10.77
N MET A 399 6.60 9.56 11.44
CA MET A 399 6.62 9.76 12.91
C MET A 399 5.78 10.96 13.32
N VAL A 400 5.95 12.09 12.64
CA VAL A 400 5.15 13.30 12.90
C VAL A 400 3.69 13.07 12.54
N PHE A 401 3.39 12.36 11.44
CA PHE A 401 2.02 12.02 11.06
C PHE A 401 1.33 11.17 12.13
N PHE A 402 2.01 10.16 12.65
CA PHE A 402 1.51 9.40 13.79
C PHE A 402 1.29 10.29 15.01
N GLY A 403 2.28 11.12 15.37
CA GLY A 403 2.22 12.01 16.53
C GLY A 403 1.04 13.01 16.46
N LEU A 404 0.87 13.67 15.32
CA LEU A 404 -0.25 14.60 15.09
C LEU A 404 -1.60 13.87 15.15
N THR A 405 -1.71 12.74 14.45
CA THR A 405 -2.95 11.94 14.44
C THR A 405 -3.27 11.44 15.84
N PHE A 406 -2.29 10.94 16.57
CA PHE A 406 -2.42 10.48 17.94
C PHE A 406 -2.88 11.60 18.87
N TYR A 407 -2.24 12.77 18.81
CA TYR A 407 -2.59 13.92 19.65
C TYR A 407 -4.05 14.35 19.44
N PHE A 408 -4.46 14.55 18.20
CA PHE A 408 -5.84 14.94 17.89
C PHE A 408 -6.86 13.83 18.18
N ALA A 409 -6.49 12.57 17.97
CA ALA A 409 -7.35 11.43 18.29
C ALA A 409 -7.58 11.33 19.81
N GLN A 410 -6.52 11.48 20.62
CA GLN A 410 -6.64 11.48 22.08
C GLN A 410 -7.49 12.62 22.60
N LYS A 411 -7.40 13.81 22.00
CA LYS A 411 -8.27 14.94 22.35
C LYS A 411 -9.74 14.70 21.96
N ALA A 412 -9.98 13.93 20.91
CA ALA A 412 -11.34 13.64 20.41
C ALA A 412 -11.99 12.44 21.10
N TYR A 413 -11.21 11.38 21.32
CA TYR A 413 -11.63 10.10 21.87
C TYR A 413 -10.46 9.48 22.63
N PRO A 414 -10.31 9.74 23.95
CA PRO A 414 -9.17 9.27 24.72
C PRO A 414 -9.19 7.75 24.85
N ILE A 415 -8.13 7.10 24.33
CA ILE A 415 -7.88 5.65 24.42
C ILE A 415 -6.61 5.45 25.26
N PRO A 416 -6.62 4.58 26.30
CA PRO A 416 -5.46 4.36 27.17
C PRO A 416 -4.42 3.44 26.47
N TYR A 417 -3.73 3.96 25.45
CA TYR A 417 -2.70 3.22 24.74
C TYR A 417 -1.48 2.92 25.62
N GLU A 418 -0.91 1.74 25.48
CA GLU A 418 0.26 1.27 26.20
C GLU A 418 1.56 1.78 25.55
N LEU A 419 1.74 3.11 25.48
CA LEU A 419 2.84 3.73 24.73
C LEU A 419 4.22 3.30 25.22
N LYS A 420 4.40 3.05 26.53
CA LYS A 420 5.67 2.56 27.07
C LYS A 420 6.08 1.24 26.43
N ARG A 421 5.14 0.31 26.26
CA ARG A 421 5.35 -1.00 25.60
C ARG A 421 5.67 -0.81 24.11
N VAL A 422 4.95 0.09 23.44
CA VAL A 422 5.16 0.40 22.01
C VAL A 422 6.56 0.99 21.79
N VAL A 423 6.95 1.99 22.57
CA VAL A 423 8.29 2.61 22.47
C VAL A 423 9.39 1.59 22.77
N LEU A 424 9.20 0.75 23.80
CA LEU A 424 10.15 -0.31 24.12
C LEU A 424 10.38 -1.26 22.94
N MET A 425 9.31 -1.71 22.27
CA MET A 425 9.41 -2.56 21.08
C MET A 425 10.22 -1.91 19.95
N LEU A 426 9.96 -0.63 19.68
CA LEU A 426 10.66 0.12 18.64
C LEU A 426 12.13 0.29 18.97
N LEU A 427 12.46 0.64 20.22
CA LEU A 427 13.86 0.84 20.66
C LEU A 427 14.65 -0.47 20.65
N VAL A 428 14.08 -1.56 21.18
CA VAL A 428 14.74 -2.89 21.16
C VAL A 428 14.92 -3.35 19.71
N GLY A 429 13.93 -3.19 18.86
CA GLY A 429 14.03 -3.53 17.44
C GLY A 429 15.12 -2.73 16.73
N ALA A 430 15.18 -1.41 16.95
CA ALA A 430 16.25 -0.56 16.42
C ALA A 430 17.62 -0.98 16.95
N GLY A 431 17.76 -1.26 18.26
CA GLY A 431 19.00 -1.72 18.87
C GLY A 431 19.51 -3.03 18.25
N ILE A 432 18.63 -4.02 18.10
CA ILE A 432 18.99 -5.31 17.46
C ILE A 432 19.39 -5.10 15.99
N TYR A 433 18.69 -4.22 15.26
CA TYR A 433 19.10 -3.87 13.91
C TYR A 433 20.51 -3.29 13.86
N PHE A 434 20.85 -2.33 14.72
CA PHE A 434 22.20 -1.76 14.77
C PHE A 434 23.26 -2.81 15.12
N VAL A 435 22.97 -3.70 16.08
CA VAL A 435 23.85 -4.84 16.41
C VAL A 435 24.05 -5.75 15.20
N SER A 436 23.00 -6.00 14.41
CA SER A 436 23.06 -6.85 13.22
C SER A 436 24.02 -6.32 12.14
N LEU A 437 24.23 -5.01 12.07
CA LEU A 437 25.16 -4.38 11.10
C LEU A 437 26.60 -4.82 11.30
N LEU A 438 27.02 -5.11 12.53
CA LEU A 438 28.38 -5.57 12.86
C LEU A 438 28.70 -6.89 12.17
N PHE A 439 27.69 -7.70 11.88
CA PHE A 439 27.86 -9.04 11.30
C PHE A 439 27.75 -9.07 9.76
N ASN A 440 27.55 -7.94 9.10
CA ASN A 440 27.43 -7.87 7.64
C ASN A 440 28.72 -8.30 6.89
N ARG A 441 29.86 -8.24 7.57
CA ARG A 441 31.17 -8.61 7.01
C ARG A 441 31.50 -10.12 7.11
N LEU A 442 30.71 -10.89 7.88
CA LEU A 442 30.88 -12.32 7.99
C LEU A 442 30.58 -13.04 6.68
N GLU A 443 31.12 -14.25 6.53
CA GLU A 443 30.71 -15.17 5.47
C GLU A 443 29.19 -15.47 5.52
N VAL A 444 28.64 -15.94 4.42
CA VAL A 444 27.18 -16.05 4.23
C VAL A 444 26.52 -16.91 5.32
N VAL A 445 27.06 -18.11 5.58
CA VAL A 445 26.41 -19.05 6.52
C VAL A 445 26.45 -18.55 7.97
N PRO A 446 27.60 -18.18 8.57
CA PRO A 446 27.66 -17.65 9.93
C PRO A 446 26.84 -16.35 10.06
N ARG A 447 26.84 -15.49 9.04
CA ARG A 447 26.05 -14.27 9.00
C ARG A 447 24.55 -14.56 9.10
N LEU A 448 24.03 -15.50 8.29
CA LEU A 448 22.61 -15.87 8.33
C LEU A 448 22.22 -16.47 9.68
N LEU A 449 23.07 -17.33 10.27
CA LEU A 449 22.82 -17.92 11.58
C LEU A 449 22.74 -16.86 12.68
N VAL A 450 23.73 -15.96 12.76
CA VAL A 450 23.74 -14.88 13.76
C VAL A 450 22.55 -13.95 13.58
N LYS A 451 22.24 -13.54 12.35
CA LYS A 451 21.09 -12.68 12.05
C LYS A 451 19.77 -13.34 12.43
N SER A 452 19.61 -14.63 12.13
CA SER A 452 18.43 -15.39 12.56
C SER A 452 18.30 -15.46 14.09
N SER A 453 19.41 -15.70 14.79
CA SER A 453 19.43 -15.71 16.25
C SER A 453 19.03 -14.36 16.86
N LEU A 454 19.48 -13.24 16.28
CA LEU A 454 19.11 -11.90 16.73
C LEU A 454 17.59 -11.64 16.63
N ILE A 455 16.95 -12.16 15.58
CA ILE A 455 15.48 -12.04 15.43
C ILE A 455 14.77 -12.89 16.49
N VAL A 456 15.24 -14.10 16.74
CA VAL A 456 14.70 -14.99 17.78
C VAL A 456 14.88 -14.38 19.18
N ILE A 457 16.00 -13.71 19.43
CA ILE A 457 16.31 -13.05 20.71
C ILE A 457 15.35 -11.87 20.99
N TYR A 458 14.79 -11.21 19.97
CA TYR A 458 13.93 -10.03 20.14
C TYR A 458 12.80 -10.22 21.16
N PRO A 459 11.91 -11.24 21.07
CA PRO A 459 10.87 -11.45 22.08
C PRO A 459 11.42 -11.79 23.46
N PHE A 460 12.60 -12.41 23.57
CA PHE A 460 13.24 -12.72 24.86
C PHE A 460 13.81 -11.47 25.53
N VAL A 461 14.42 -10.55 24.77
CA VAL A 461 14.86 -9.26 25.32
C VAL A 461 13.66 -8.46 25.83
N LEU A 462 12.56 -8.46 25.09
CA LEU A 462 11.31 -7.84 25.55
C LEU A 462 10.78 -8.49 26.84
N LEU A 463 10.90 -9.83 26.98
CA LEU A 463 10.54 -10.52 28.21
C LEU A 463 11.39 -10.06 29.40
N MET A 464 12.69 -9.95 29.22
CA MET A 464 13.63 -9.48 30.26
C MET A 464 13.36 -8.03 30.69
N LEU A 465 12.84 -7.20 29.77
CA LEU A 465 12.50 -5.80 30.00
C LEU A 465 11.05 -5.59 30.52
N GLY A 466 10.35 -6.68 30.91
CA GLY A 466 9.03 -6.59 31.52
C GLY A 466 7.92 -6.17 30.53
N PHE A 467 8.08 -6.49 29.25
CA PHE A 467 7.08 -6.16 28.24
C PHE A 467 5.77 -6.91 28.42
N TYR A 468 5.84 -8.21 28.80
CA TYR A 468 4.67 -9.08 28.90
C TYR A 468 3.96 -8.94 30.24
N GLU A 469 2.62 -8.92 30.23
CA GLU A 469 1.79 -9.03 31.41
C GLU A 469 1.75 -10.48 31.96
N ASP A 470 1.50 -10.67 33.24
CA ASP A 470 1.43 -12.00 33.87
C ASP A 470 0.40 -12.92 33.21
N ASP A 471 -0.73 -12.37 32.80
CA ASP A 471 -1.77 -13.13 32.09
C ASP A 471 -1.35 -13.53 30.68
N GLU A 472 -0.57 -12.72 30.00
CA GLU A 472 0.02 -13.03 28.68
C GLU A 472 1.05 -14.17 28.82
N LEU A 473 1.88 -14.12 29.86
CA LEU A 473 2.86 -15.19 30.17
C LEU A 473 2.17 -16.52 30.51
N LYS A 474 1.10 -16.48 31.28
CA LYS A 474 0.28 -17.68 31.55
C LYS A 474 -0.34 -18.24 30.26
N GLY A 475 -0.86 -17.33 29.40
CA GLY A 475 -1.39 -17.69 28.08
C GLY A 475 -0.35 -18.35 27.18
N LEU A 476 0.85 -17.77 27.09
CA LEU A 476 1.98 -18.34 26.32
C LEU A 476 2.40 -19.72 26.85
N LYS A 477 2.53 -19.87 28.19
CA LYS A 477 2.86 -21.16 28.82
C LYS A 477 1.78 -22.23 28.55
N SER A 478 0.51 -21.87 28.63
CA SER A 478 -0.59 -22.79 28.35
C SER A 478 -0.66 -23.16 26.86
N GLY A 479 -0.43 -22.19 25.97
CA GLY A 479 -0.31 -22.40 24.54
C GLY A 479 0.83 -23.35 24.20
N TRP A 480 2.04 -23.07 24.73
CA TRP A 480 3.21 -23.93 24.53
C TRP A 480 2.95 -25.38 24.97
N ARG A 481 2.31 -25.61 26.12
CA ARG A 481 1.96 -26.96 26.59
C ARG A 481 1.02 -27.67 25.62
N LYS A 482 0.01 -26.97 25.07
CA LYS A 482 -0.93 -27.52 24.06
C LYS A 482 -0.25 -27.93 22.77
N TRP A 483 0.68 -27.09 22.26
CA TRP A 483 1.33 -27.34 20.98
C TRP A 483 2.53 -28.27 21.03
N ARG A 484 3.14 -28.44 22.22
CA ARG A 484 4.21 -29.42 22.44
C ARG A 484 3.71 -30.88 22.33
N ASN A 485 2.44 -31.12 22.50
CA ASN A 485 1.84 -32.47 22.43
C ASN A 485 1.49 -32.77 20.95
N LEU A 486 2.42 -33.45 20.24
CA LEU A 486 2.27 -33.80 18.81
C LEU A 486 1.03 -34.66 18.52
N SER A 487 0.57 -35.47 19.48
CA SER A 487 -0.66 -36.25 19.34
C SER A 487 -1.94 -35.44 19.32
N ALA A 488 -1.92 -34.22 19.90
CA ALA A 488 -3.04 -33.30 19.93
C ALA A 488 -2.98 -32.25 18.76
N PHE A 489 -1.93 -32.27 17.93
CA PHE A 489 -1.70 -31.27 16.89
C PHE A 489 -2.88 -31.25 15.89
N ALA A 490 -3.30 -32.39 15.39
CA ALA A 490 -4.40 -32.49 14.43
C ALA A 490 -5.75 -32.02 15.02
N GLU A 491 -6.01 -32.31 16.28
CA GLU A 491 -7.20 -31.85 16.98
C GLU A 491 -7.18 -30.37 17.29
N ASN A 492 -6.03 -29.82 17.70
CA ASN A 492 -5.83 -28.41 17.94
C ASN A 492 -5.95 -27.60 16.63
N PHE A 493 -5.46 -28.13 15.51
CA PHE A 493 -5.59 -27.52 14.19
C PHE A 493 -7.06 -27.52 13.70
N ARG A 494 -7.78 -28.64 13.88
CA ARG A 494 -9.23 -28.71 13.60
C ARG A 494 -10.05 -27.72 14.42
N ARG A 495 -9.69 -27.51 15.69
CA ARG A 495 -10.36 -26.50 16.53
C ARG A 495 -10.12 -25.08 16.07
N LEU A 496 -8.94 -24.76 15.50
CA LEU A 496 -8.67 -23.45 14.89
C LEU A 496 -9.41 -23.24 13.56
N THR A 497 -9.61 -24.30 12.77
CA THR A 497 -10.34 -24.21 11.49
C THR A 497 -11.85 -24.26 11.65
N ASN A 498 -12.36 -24.67 12.81
CA ASN A 498 -13.78 -24.72 13.14
C ASN A 498 -14.29 -23.48 13.92
N ILE A 499 -13.43 -22.47 14.09
CA ILE A 499 -13.81 -21.14 14.57
C ILE A 499 -14.17 -20.29 13.34
#